data_56664fe95bd0320012eb4fad438b81af
#
_entry.id   56664fe95bd0320012eb4fad438b81af
#
_cell.length_a   1.000
_cell.length_b   1.000
_cell.length_c   1.000
_cell.angle_alpha   90.00
_cell.angle_beta   90.00
_cell.angle_gamma   90.00
#
_symmetry.space_group_name_H-M   'P 1'
#
loop_
_entity.id
_entity.type
_entity.pdbx_description
1 polymer ?
#
loop_
_entity_poly.entity_id
_entity_poly.type
_entity_poly.pdbx_seq_one_letter_code
_entity_poly.pdbx_strand_id
1 'polypeptide(L)'
;MEKELIIRSGSSYVDFALLRDGRLIELHKEEDSNGLGVGDIMLAKVRKPIQGLNAAFVNVGHEKDAFLHYHDLGPQLASLLKFIKWVISGKLKDFSLKDFPLGPDIDKNGSVADTLKPNQPILVQIVKEPISTKGPRISSELSIAGRYLVLVPFSDRISISQKIESKSEKERLRKLLQSIKPKGFGVIVRTVAEGKKVAELDKDLQSLFNRWVLMCRKIQKAVYPSKVMSEVNRTGAILRDLFNDTFTGIHVDNEQLYEQIKKYVQEIAPEKESIVKLYRSSVPIFEKFHIERQIKTAFGRTVSMPKGAYLVIEHTEALHVIDVNSGNHSNKNNDQETTALSVNLIAATEIARQLRLRDMGGIIVVDFIDMANSDNRRILFDHLRDEMAEDRAKHKILPPSKFGLIQITRQRVRQELNIKTKEENPSKEGEIEAPIVLIDKINIELESIIKEDAYKGRIVLNAHPFIAAYLTKGFLNSIRFKWFLKYKRWIKILPRDAYSYLEYRFKTNEGTPL
;
A
#
# COMPACT_ATOMS: atom_id res chain seq x y z
N MET A 1 22.38 7.49 3.96
CA MET A 1 21.50 6.40 3.46
C MET A 1 20.66 6.93 2.34
N GLU A 2 20.92 6.44 1.13
CA GLU A 2 20.23 6.88 -0.08
C GLU A 2 18.97 6.07 -0.29
N LYS A 3 17.83 6.74 -0.54
CA LYS A 3 16.58 6.09 -0.86
C LYS A 3 16.19 6.37 -2.30
N GLU A 4 15.86 5.32 -3.02
CA GLU A 4 15.38 5.39 -4.40
C GLU A 4 14.03 4.70 -4.54
N LEU A 5 13.15 5.30 -5.32
CA LEU A 5 11.85 4.73 -5.64
C LEU A 5 11.86 4.31 -7.11
N ILE A 6 11.65 3.04 -7.34
CA ILE A 6 11.59 2.46 -8.68
C ILE A 6 10.14 2.09 -8.98
N ILE A 7 9.61 2.63 -10.07
CA ILE A 7 8.20 2.50 -10.43
C ILE A 7 8.11 1.80 -11.77
N ARG A 8 7.44 0.65 -11.77
CA ARG A 8 7.16 -0.15 -12.95
C ARG A 8 5.68 -0.09 -13.30
N SER A 9 5.36 0.27 -14.54
CA SER A 9 4.00 0.28 -15.06
C SER A 9 3.72 -1.01 -15.82
N GLY A 10 2.82 -1.84 -15.31
CA GLY A 10 2.26 -2.97 -16.05
C GLY A 10 1.02 -2.60 -16.85
N SER A 11 0.42 -3.57 -17.52
CA SER A 11 -0.79 -3.37 -18.32
C SER A 11 -2.06 -3.06 -17.49
N SER A 12 -2.08 -3.47 -16.24
CA SER A 12 -3.23 -3.33 -15.31
C SER A 12 -2.80 -3.06 -13.87
N TYR A 13 -1.53 -2.78 -13.63
CA TYR A 13 -1.00 -2.51 -12.30
C TYR A 13 0.21 -1.58 -12.37
N VAL A 14 0.54 -0.97 -11.24
CA VAL A 14 1.77 -0.21 -11.04
C VAL A 14 2.47 -0.75 -9.80
N ASP A 15 3.72 -1.14 -9.95
CA ASP A 15 4.56 -1.60 -8.85
C ASP A 15 5.49 -0.48 -8.40
N PHE A 16 5.61 -0.33 -7.09
CA PHE A 16 6.50 0.63 -6.44
C PHE A 16 7.48 -0.14 -5.56
N ALA A 17 8.75 -0.08 -5.89
CA ALA A 17 9.81 -0.68 -5.10
C ALA A 17 10.66 0.41 -4.45
N LEU A 18 10.70 0.42 -3.13
CA LEU A 18 11.55 1.32 -2.36
C LEU A 18 12.87 0.63 -2.05
N LEU A 19 13.94 1.20 -2.53
CA LEU A 19 15.31 0.77 -2.25
C LEU A 19 15.94 1.68 -1.19
N ARG A 20 16.80 1.10 -0.36
CA ARG A 20 17.74 1.80 0.52
C ARG A 20 19.13 1.24 0.25
N ASP A 21 20.04 2.10 -0.20
CA ASP A 21 21.40 1.70 -0.56
C ASP A 21 21.41 0.45 -1.49
N GLY A 22 20.50 0.44 -2.49
CA GLY A 22 20.31 -0.66 -3.45
C GLY A 22 19.55 -1.89 -2.92
N ARG A 23 19.17 -1.92 -1.63
CA ARG A 23 18.44 -3.03 -1.01
C ARG A 23 16.93 -2.76 -0.96
N LEU A 24 16.13 -3.71 -1.44
CA LEU A 24 14.66 -3.61 -1.43
C LEU A 24 14.12 -3.66 0.00
N ILE A 25 13.45 -2.59 0.44
CA ILE A 25 12.89 -2.47 1.78
C ILE A 25 11.36 -2.45 1.83
N GLU A 26 10.70 -1.98 0.75
CA GLU A 26 9.24 -2.01 0.63
C GLU A 26 8.86 -2.30 -0.83
N LEU A 27 7.79 -3.04 -1.01
CA LEU A 27 7.18 -3.31 -2.31
C LEU A 27 5.69 -3.03 -2.21
N HIS A 28 5.15 -2.27 -3.16
CA HIS A 28 3.73 -1.98 -3.26
C HIS A 28 3.27 -2.32 -4.66
N LYS A 29 2.20 -3.06 -4.75
CA LYS A 29 1.53 -3.35 -6.02
C LYS A 29 0.17 -2.68 -6.02
N GLU A 30 -0.08 -1.85 -7.01
CA GLU A 30 -1.38 -1.22 -7.22
C GLU A 30 -1.98 -1.74 -8.50
N GLU A 31 -3.12 -2.38 -8.39
CA GLU A 31 -3.91 -2.77 -9.55
C GLU A 31 -4.74 -1.57 -10.01
N ASP A 32 -4.83 -1.42 -11.34
CA ASP A 32 -5.66 -0.40 -11.99
C ASP A 32 -7.14 -0.83 -11.85
N SER A 33 -7.56 -1.01 -10.61
CA SER A 33 -8.95 -1.35 -10.31
C SER A 33 -9.74 -0.04 -10.21
N ASN A 34 -10.83 0.06 -10.94
CA ASN A 34 -11.94 1.01 -10.67
C ASN A 34 -12.56 0.75 -9.28
N GLY A 35 -11.83 0.07 -8.38
CA GLY A 35 -12.26 -0.36 -7.07
C GLY A 35 -12.25 0.73 -6.02
N LEU A 36 -12.71 0.35 -4.83
CA LEU A 36 -12.73 1.18 -3.63
C LEU A 36 -11.36 1.09 -2.95
N GLY A 37 -10.66 2.22 -2.87
CA GLY A 37 -9.38 2.33 -2.16
C GLY A 37 -9.53 2.90 -0.75
N VAL A 38 -8.59 2.54 0.14
CA VAL A 38 -8.52 3.16 1.47
C VAL A 38 -8.39 4.68 1.34
N GLY A 39 -9.21 5.41 2.10
CA GLY A 39 -9.25 6.88 2.05
C GLY A 39 -10.31 7.44 1.09
N ASP A 40 -10.84 6.65 0.14
CA ASP A 40 -11.94 7.08 -0.73
C ASP A 40 -13.17 7.44 0.11
N ILE A 41 -13.82 8.56 -0.23
CA ILE A 41 -15.07 9.00 0.42
C ILE A 41 -16.24 8.75 -0.54
N MET A 42 -17.22 8.03 -0.03
CA MET A 42 -18.41 7.61 -0.75
C MET A 42 -19.64 8.33 -0.20
N LEU A 43 -20.47 8.84 -1.08
CA LEU A 43 -21.86 9.17 -0.74
C LEU A 43 -22.71 7.91 -0.96
N ALA A 44 -23.25 7.37 0.11
CA ALA A 44 -23.83 6.04 0.15
C ALA A 44 -25.21 6.05 0.84
N LYS A 45 -25.89 4.90 0.85
CA LYS A 45 -27.12 4.69 1.61
C LYS A 45 -26.98 3.52 2.57
N VAL A 46 -27.45 3.71 3.78
CA VAL A 46 -27.59 2.63 4.76
C VAL A 46 -28.57 1.60 4.23
N ARG A 47 -28.15 0.33 4.10
CA ARG A 47 -29.07 -0.75 3.74
C ARG A 47 -29.85 -1.25 4.94
N LYS A 48 -29.12 -1.76 5.93
CA LYS A 48 -29.73 -2.41 7.08
C LYS A 48 -28.86 -2.24 8.33
N PRO A 49 -29.37 -1.63 9.41
CA PRO A 49 -28.75 -1.74 10.73
C PRO A 49 -28.97 -3.15 11.29
N ILE A 50 -27.95 -3.69 11.97
CA ILE A 50 -27.96 -5.01 12.61
C ILE A 50 -27.65 -4.85 14.10
N GLN A 51 -28.67 -4.97 14.92
CA GLN A 51 -28.58 -4.73 16.36
C GLN A 51 -27.60 -5.69 17.05
N GLY A 52 -27.64 -6.99 16.70
CA GLY A 52 -26.77 -8.00 17.34
C GLY A 52 -25.27 -7.82 17.08
N LEU A 53 -24.89 -7.07 16.04
CA LEU A 53 -23.49 -6.73 15.74
C LEU A 53 -23.15 -5.30 16.11
N ASN A 54 -24.11 -4.52 16.56
CA ASN A 54 -24.03 -3.06 16.71
C ASN A 54 -23.38 -2.38 15.49
N ALA A 55 -23.81 -2.75 14.29
CA ALA A 55 -23.24 -2.35 13.02
C ALA A 55 -24.32 -2.14 11.96
N ALA A 56 -23.98 -1.45 10.86
CA ALA A 56 -24.85 -1.32 9.70
C ALA A 56 -24.13 -1.82 8.44
N PHE A 57 -24.92 -2.35 7.50
CA PHE A 57 -24.48 -2.55 6.14
C PHE A 57 -24.84 -1.35 5.28
N VAL A 58 -23.88 -0.89 4.47
CA VAL A 58 -23.99 0.33 3.66
C VAL A 58 -23.63 0.00 2.21
N ASN A 59 -24.51 0.41 1.29
CA ASN A 59 -24.26 0.25 -0.15
C ASN A 59 -23.31 1.33 -0.65
N VAL A 60 -22.08 0.93 -0.95
CA VAL A 60 -21.01 1.78 -1.50
C VAL A 60 -20.75 1.52 -3.00
N GLY A 61 -21.62 0.75 -3.67
CA GLY A 61 -21.47 0.40 -5.09
C GLY A 61 -20.52 -0.77 -5.37
N HIS A 62 -20.16 -1.52 -4.35
CA HIS A 62 -19.40 -2.76 -4.45
C HIS A 62 -20.35 -3.96 -4.43
N GLU A 63 -19.93 -5.13 -4.98
CA GLU A 63 -20.75 -6.35 -4.99
C GLU A 63 -21.24 -6.73 -3.58
N LYS A 64 -20.41 -6.48 -2.57
CA LYS A 64 -20.74 -6.70 -1.17
C LYS A 64 -20.88 -5.39 -0.43
N ASP A 65 -21.93 -5.31 0.40
CA ASP A 65 -22.17 -4.15 1.23
C ASP A 65 -21.01 -3.90 2.20
N ALA A 66 -20.72 -2.63 2.42
CA ALA A 66 -19.69 -2.20 3.35
C ALA A 66 -20.15 -2.33 4.80
N PHE A 67 -19.22 -2.68 5.68
CA PHE A 67 -19.48 -2.85 7.13
C PHE A 67 -19.11 -1.58 7.89
N LEU A 68 -20.10 -1.02 8.61
CA LEU A 68 -19.98 0.18 9.44
C LEU A 68 -20.33 -0.16 10.89
N HIS A 69 -19.31 -0.32 11.74
CA HIS A 69 -19.51 -0.58 13.16
C HIS A 69 -19.88 0.70 13.91
N TYR A 70 -20.61 0.60 15.04
CA TYR A 70 -21.01 1.76 15.84
C TYR A 70 -19.83 2.67 16.23
N HIS A 71 -18.72 2.10 16.66
CA HIS A 71 -17.51 2.86 17.01
C HIS A 71 -16.81 3.54 15.83
N ASP A 72 -17.16 3.18 14.59
CA ASP A 72 -16.66 3.81 13.38
C ASP A 72 -17.58 4.95 12.88
N LEU A 73 -18.68 5.26 13.61
CA LEU A 73 -19.59 6.36 13.27
C LEU A 73 -18.98 7.74 13.56
N GLY A 74 -18.07 7.81 14.52
CA GLY A 74 -17.53 9.07 15.02
C GLY A 74 -18.55 9.90 15.81
N PRO A 75 -18.08 10.71 16.77
CA PRO A 75 -18.95 11.49 17.64
C PRO A 75 -19.83 12.49 16.87
N GLN A 76 -19.33 13.03 15.77
CA GLN A 76 -19.94 14.11 14.99
C GLN A 76 -20.96 13.65 13.93
N LEU A 77 -21.48 12.42 14.02
CA LEU A 77 -22.41 11.86 13.04
C LEU A 77 -23.65 12.72 12.82
N ALA A 78 -24.25 13.27 13.88
CA ALA A 78 -25.42 14.13 13.76
C ALA A 78 -25.12 15.39 12.92
N SER A 79 -23.94 15.99 13.12
CA SER A 79 -23.45 17.12 12.33
C SER A 79 -23.24 16.72 10.86
N LEU A 80 -22.62 15.57 10.60
CA LEU A 80 -22.39 15.04 9.25
C LEU A 80 -23.70 14.81 8.51
N LEU A 81 -24.68 14.17 9.12
CA LEU A 81 -26.00 13.91 8.50
C LEU A 81 -26.75 15.20 8.18
N LYS A 82 -26.68 16.20 9.07
CA LYS A 82 -27.25 17.52 8.83
C LYS A 82 -26.54 18.24 7.70
N PHE A 83 -25.20 18.16 7.66
CA PHE A 83 -24.39 18.75 6.60
C PHE A 83 -24.73 18.18 5.21
N ILE A 84 -24.83 16.85 5.08
CA ILE A 84 -25.22 16.21 3.83
C ILE A 84 -26.55 16.77 3.31
N LYS A 85 -27.56 16.89 4.18
CA LYS A 85 -28.88 17.46 3.82
C LYS A 85 -28.75 18.89 3.32
N TRP A 86 -27.92 19.72 3.96
CA TRP A 86 -27.73 21.12 3.58
C TRP A 86 -26.94 21.28 2.28
N VAL A 87 -25.95 20.43 2.05
CA VAL A 87 -25.21 20.41 0.79
C VAL A 87 -26.12 20.02 -0.37
N ILE A 88 -26.88 18.93 -0.25
CA ILE A 88 -27.80 18.46 -1.30
C ILE A 88 -28.92 19.48 -1.57
N SER A 89 -29.44 20.14 -0.54
CA SER A 89 -30.49 21.16 -0.70
C SER A 89 -29.98 22.53 -1.18
N GLY A 90 -28.67 22.70 -1.38
CA GLY A 90 -28.06 23.96 -1.82
C GLY A 90 -28.06 25.08 -0.78
N LYS A 91 -28.33 24.75 0.50
CA LYS A 91 -28.32 25.73 1.61
C LYS A 91 -26.90 26.26 1.93
N LEU A 92 -25.86 25.47 1.65
CA LEU A 92 -24.46 25.86 1.86
C LEU A 92 -23.85 26.33 0.54
N LYS A 93 -23.48 27.61 0.45
CA LYS A 93 -22.91 28.21 -0.77
C LYS A 93 -21.38 28.08 -0.85
N ASP A 94 -20.70 28.27 0.26
CA ASP A 94 -19.23 28.30 0.37
C ASP A 94 -18.62 27.01 0.98
N PHE A 95 -19.47 26.09 1.45
CA PHE A 95 -19.08 24.85 2.15
C PHE A 95 -18.19 25.05 3.39
N SER A 96 -18.15 26.27 3.90
CA SER A 96 -17.51 26.60 5.17
C SER A 96 -18.30 26.01 6.34
N LEU A 97 -17.57 25.56 7.36
CA LEU A 97 -18.18 25.10 8.61
C LEU A 97 -18.17 26.18 9.70
N LYS A 98 -17.75 27.43 9.39
CA LYS A 98 -17.56 28.52 10.35
C LYS A 98 -18.83 28.81 11.16
N ASP A 99 -19.97 28.87 10.48
CA ASP A 99 -21.26 29.21 11.09
C ASP A 99 -22.23 28.00 10.99
N PHE A 100 -21.70 26.82 10.73
CA PHE A 100 -22.50 25.60 10.66
C PHE A 100 -22.90 25.14 12.07
N PRO A 101 -24.21 25.03 12.38
CA PRO A 101 -24.66 24.62 13.70
C PRO A 101 -24.44 23.13 13.90
N LEU A 102 -23.45 22.78 14.69
CA LEU A 102 -23.11 21.41 15.04
C LEU A 102 -24.29 20.75 15.77
N GLY A 103 -24.53 19.48 15.49
CA GLY A 103 -25.42 18.62 16.25
C GLY A 103 -24.74 18.06 17.51
N PRO A 104 -25.50 17.44 18.41
CA PRO A 104 -24.93 16.77 19.57
C PRO A 104 -24.06 15.59 19.17
N ASP A 105 -23.04 15.32 19.96
CA ASP A 105 -22.23 14.11 19.82
C ASP A 105 -23.10 12.87 20.09
N ILE A 106 -22.85 11.78 19.38
CA ILE A 106 -23.51 10.49 19.67
C ILE A 106 -22.93 9.88 20.95
N ASP A 107 -23.77 9.15 21.69
CA ASP A 107 -23.34 8.43 22.89
C ASP A 107 -22.31 7.35 22.50
N LYS A 108 -21.22 7.23 23.24
CA LYS A 108 -20.18 6.20 23.01
C LYS A 108 -20.71 4.77 23.17
N ASN A 109 -21.71 4.58 24.03
CA ASN A 109 -22.31 3.28 24.34
C ASN A 109 -23.67 3.08 23.67
N GLY A 110 -23.99 3.88 22.66
CA GLY A 110 -25.25 3.80 21.95
C GLY A 110 -25.39 2.61 21.00
N SER A 111 -26.50 2.59 20.28
CA SER A 111 -26.84 1.55 19.31
C SER A 111 -26.92 2.11 17.89
N VAL A 112 -26.43 1.34 16.92
CA VAL A 112 -26.59 1.67 15.49
C VAL A 112 -28.07 1.76 15.10
N ALA A 113 -28.93 0.91 15.65
CA ALA A 113 -30.35 0.88 15.32
C ALA A 113 -31.08 2.17 15.71
N ASP A 114 -30.65 2.83 16.78
CA ASP A 114 -31.21 4.11 17.25
C ASP A 114 -30.64 5.31 16.46
N THR A 115 -29.50 5.12 15.85
CA THR A 115 -28.71 6.20 15.24
C THR A 115 -28.88 6.28 13.73
N LEU A 116 -28.97 5.14 13.03
CA LEU A 116 -29.08 5.05 11.56
C LEU A 116 -30.39 4.39 11.14
N LYS A 117 -30.99 4.95 10.06
CA LYS A 117 -32.23 4.41 9.47
C LYS A 117 -31.94 3.76 8.12
N PRO A 118 -32.70 2.72 7.72
CA PRO A 118 -32.64 2.18 6.38
C PRO A 118 -32.85 3.28 5.31
N ASN A 119 -32.15 3.16 4.19
CA ASN A 119 -32.15 4.12 3.07
C ASN A 119 -31.65 5.54 3.42
N GLN A 120 -31.12 5.76 4.60
CA GLN A 120 -30.56 7.05 5.00
C GLN A 120 -29.28 7.35 4.23
N PRO A 121 -29.17 8.55 3.60
CA PRO A 121 -27.90 9.02 3.02
C PRO A 121 -26.84 9.20 4.10
N ILE A 122 -25.63 8.76 3.78
CA ILE A 122 -24.46 8.90 4.65
C ILE A 122 -23.18 9.09 3.84
N LEU A 123 -22.26 9.92 4.32
CA LEU A 123 -20.89 9.98 3.81
C LEU A 123 -20.03 9.01 4.64
N VAL A 124 -19.30 8.19 3.95
CA VAL A 124 -18.42 7.18 4.57
C VAL A 124 -17.08 7.16 3.87
N GLN A 125 -16.03 6.93 4.63
CA GLN A 125 -14.67 6.76 4.15
C GLN A 125 -14.27 5.29 4.25
N ILE A 126 -13.62 4.77 3.20
CA ILE A 126 -13.08 3.41 3.19
C ILE A 126 -11.87 3.35 4.14
N VAL A 127 -11.95 2.49 5.14
CA VAL A 127 -10.89 2.26 6.14
C VAL A 127 -10.10 1.00 5.82
N LYS A 128 -10.78 -0.02 5.26
CA LYS A 128 -10.15 -1.25 4.78
C LYS A 128 -10.81 -1.67 3.48
N GLU A 129 -10.00 -2.08 2.53
CA GLU A 129 -10.46 -2.63 1.25
C GLU A 129 -11.22 -3.95 1.46
N PRO A 130 -12.09 -4.33 0.52
CA PRO A 130 -12.75 -5.63 0.57
C PRO A 130 -11.72 -6.75 0.48
N ILE A 131 -11.87 -7.80 1.28
CA ILE A 131 -10.96 -8.95 1.30
C ILE A 131 -11.78 -10.23 1.09
N SER A 132 -11.46 -10.97 0.04
CA SER A 132 -12.08 -12.27 -0.27
C SER A 132 -13.62 -12.20 -0.23
N THR A 133 -14.25 -12.82 0.78
CA THR A 133 -15.70 -12.90 0.94
C THR A 133 -16.32 -11.73 1.72
N LYS A 134 -15.51 -10.80 2.28
CA LYS A 134 -15.98 -9.70 3.13
C LYS A 134 -15.99 -8.39 2.37
N GLY A 135 -17.06 -7.61 2.52
CA GLY A 135 -17.15 -6.23 2.03
C GLY A 135 -16.14 -5.28 2.72
N PRO A 136 -15.96 -4.06 2.18
CA PRO A 136 -15.04 -3.09 2.76
C PRO A 136 -15.51 -2.65 4.15
N ARG A 137 -14.54 -2.32 5.03
CA ARG A 137 -14.84 -1.63 6.30
C ARG A 137 -14.79 -0.14 6.07
N ILE A 138 -15.77 0.56 6.62
CA ILE A 138 -15.94 2.00 6.45
C ILE A 138 -16.09 2.71 7.78
N SER A 139 -15.85 4.03 7.78
CA SER A 139 -16.09 4.93 8.90
C SER A 139 -16.84 6.16 8.41
N SER A 140 -17.69 6.76 9.24
CA SER A 140 -18.25 8.09 8.98
C SER A 140 -17.44 9.21 9.65
N GLU A 141 -16.38 8.91 10.35
CA GLU A 141 -15.37 9.87 10.80
C GLU A 141 -14.44 10.20 9.63
N LEU A 142 -14.78 11.31 8.92
CA LEU A 142 -14.07 11.70 7.71
C LEU A 142 -12.74 12.37 8.05
N SER A 143 -11.73 12.08 7.23
CA SER A 143 -10.43 12.74 7.31
C SER A 143 -9.84 12.92 5.91
N ILE A 144 -9.24 14.08 5.64
CA ILE A 144 -8.59 14.39 4.37
C ILE A 144 -7.10 14.53 4.62
N ALA A 145 -6.33 13.56 4.17
CA ALA A 145 -4.90 13.52 4.43
C ALA A 145 -4.12 14.38 3.43
N GLY A 146 -3.25 15.26 3.98
CA GLY A 146 -2.22 16.01 3.27
C GLY A 146 -0.83 15.46 3.55
N ARG A 147 0.18 16.19 3.11
CA ARG A 147 1.59 15.85 3.37
C ARG A 147 1.94 16.05 4.84
N TYR A 148 1.65 17.22 5.37
CA TYR A 148 2.01 17.66 6.72
C TYR A 148 0.84 17.56 7.69
N LEU A 149 -0.36 17.73 7.20
CA LEU A 149 -1.59 17.86 7.98
C LEU A 149 -2.65 16.87 7.53
N VAL A 150 -3.58 16.54 8.44
CA VAL A 150 -4.82 15.86 8.13
C VAL A 150 -5.96 16.76 8.57
N LEU A 151 -6.86 17.10 7.67
CA LEU A 151 -8.03 17.93 7.94
C LEU A 151 -9.21 17.04 8.40
N VAL A 152 -9.81 17.39 9.53
CA VAL A 152 -10.93 16.65 10.14
C VAL A 152 -12.13 17.58 10.24
N PRO A 153 -13.20 17.39 9.45
CA PRO A 153 -14.38 18.25 9.51
C PRO A 153 -15.16 18.05 10.83
N PHE A 154 -15.95 19.05 11.21
CA PHE A 154 -16.80 19.09 12.41
C PHE A 154 -16.03 18.97 13.74
N SER A 155 -14.79 19.36 13.75
CA SER A 155 -13.91 19.34 14.93
C SER A 155 -13.16 20.66 15.04
N ASP A 156 -12.76 21.03 16.27
CA ASP A 156 -11.85 22.17 16.47
C ASP A 156 -10.51 21.76 17.08
N ARG A 157 -10.30 20.47 17.25
CA ARG A 157 -9.12 19.93 17.94
C ARG A 157 -7.88 20.02 17.04
N ILE A 158 -6.73 20.36 17.64
CA ILE A 158 -5.41 20.24 17.04
C ILE A 158 -4.68 19.11 17.77
N SER A 159 -4.44 18.03 17.04
CA SER A 159 -3.71 16.86 17.52
C SER A 159 -2.33 16.83 16.86
N ILE A 160 -1.28 16.49 17.60
CA ILE A 160 0.09 16.43 17.08
C ILE A 160 0.63 15.02 17.24
N SER A 161 1.31 14.51 16.21
CA SER A 161 1.93 13.19 16.23
C SER A 161 2.77 12.98 17.49
N GLN A 162 2.58 11.84 18.14
CA GLN A 162 3.36 11.47 19.32
C GLN A 162 4.85 11.25 19.01
N LYS A 163 5.19 10.92 17.75
CA LYS A 163 6.56 10.73 17.27
C LYS A 163 7.38 12.03 17.22
N ILE A 164 6.75 13.21 17.26
CA ILE A 164 7.44 14.47 17.50
C ILE A 164 7.74 14.56 18.99
N GLU A 165 8.98 14.46 19.41
CA GLU A 165 9.35 14.38 20.83
C GLU A 165 9.49 15.76 21.48
N SER A 166 9.97 16.76 20.73
CA SER A 166 10.22 18.11 21.22
C SER A 166 8.94 18.81 21.68
N LYS A 167 8.87 19.13 22.96
CA LYS A 167 7.75 19.90 23.55
C LYS A 167 7.63 21.31 22.96
N SER A 168 8.77 21.99 22.76
CA SER A 168 8.81 23.33 22.18
C SER A 168 8.27 23.33 20.74
N GLU A 169 8.62 22.32 19.95
CA GLU A 169 8.12 22.17 18.58
C GLU A 169 6.61 21.86 18.57
N LYS A 170 6.12 21.02 19.47
CA LYS A 170 4.68 20.78 19.62
C LYS A 170 3.90 22.06 19.94
N GLU A 171 4.43 22.90 20.81
CA GLU A 171 3.81 24.19 21.14
C GLU A 171 3.86 25.16 19.97
N ARG A 172 4.99 25.25 19.27
CA ARG A 172 5.15 26.06 18.07
C ARG A 172 4.11 25.68 17.01
N LEU A 173 4.02 24.41 16.66
CA LEU A 173 3.07 23.89 15.66
C LEU A 173 1.61 24.14 16.09
N ARG A 174 1.29 23.96 17.38
CA ARG A 174 -0.05 24.23 17.90
C ARG A 174 -0.43 25.70 17.76
N LYS A 175 0.43 26.65 18.16
CA LYS A 175 0.20 28.09 18.04
C LYS A 175 0.02 28.51 16.58
N LEU A 176 0.87 28.02 15.69
CA LEU A 176 0.78 28.30 14.26
C LEU A 176 -0.57 27.84 13.68
N LEU A 177 -0.96 26.59 13.95
CA LEU A 177 -2.19 26.04 13.40
C LEU A 177 -3.44 26.68 14.01
N GLN A 178 -3.40 27.13 15.25
CA GLN A 178 -4.48 27.92 15.83
C GLN A 178 -4.77 29.20 15.05
N SER A 179 -3.75 29.81 14.47
CA SER A 179 -3.91 31.06 13.71
C SER A 179 -4.39 30.88 12.27
N ILE A 180 -4.08 29.71 11.63
CA ILE A 180 -4.36 29.52 10.21
C ILE A 180 -5.49 28.51 9.91
N LYS A 181 -5.85 27.65 10.89
CA LYS A 181 -6.87 26.63 10.63
C LYS A 181 -8.26 27.23 10.39
N PRO A 182 -9.04 26.70 9.42
CA PRO A 182 -10.42 27.11 9.23
C PRO A 182 -11.29 26.73 10.45
N LYS A 183 -12.24 27.58 10.80
CA LYS A 183 -13.21 27.31 11.87
C LYS A 183 -14.09 26.10 11.50
N GLY A 184 -14.39 25.25 12.48
CA GLY A 184 -15.18 24.03 12.30
C GLY A 184 -14.38 22.85 11.74
N PHE A 185 -13.06 23.02 11.56
CA PHE A 185 -12.15 21.93 11.17
C PHE A 185 -11.10 21.69 12.25
N GLY A 186 -10.91 20.43 12.60
CA GLY A 186 -9.76 19.98 13.36
C GLY A 186 -8.58 19.67 12.43
N VAL A 187 -7.40 19.62 13.01
CA VAL A 187 -6.16 19.32 12.29
C VAL A 187 -5.32 18.31 13.07
N ILE A 188 -4.85 17.28 12.37
CA ILE A 188 -3.86 16.34 12.91
C ILE A 188 -2.52 16.64 12.23
N VAL A 189 -1.50 16.92 13.02
CA VAL A 189 -0.14 17.21 12.56
C VAL A 189 0.63 15.91 12.42
N ARG A 190 1.16 15.65 11.23
CA ARG A 190 1.97 14.46 10.93
C ARG A 190 3.43 14.72 11.36
N THR A 191 4.19 13.66 11.57
CA THR A 191 5.60 13.74 11.98
C THR A 191 6.46 14.54 11.00
N VAL A 192 6.19 14.42 9.70
CA VAL A 192 6.91 15.15 8.64
C VAL A 192 6.70 16.67 8.66
N ALA A 193 5.81 17.18 9.50
CA ALA A 193 5.59 18.61 9.71
C ALA A 193 6.62 19.25 10.68
N GLU A 194 7.43 18.44 11.35
CA GLU A 194 8.47 18.90 12.26
C GLU A 194 9.46 19.84 11.53
N GLY A 195 9.75 20.99 12.11
CA GLY A 195 10.65 21.99 11.56
C GLY A 195 10.12 22.76 10.34
N LYS A 196 8.92 22.46 9.84
CA LYS A 196 8.36 23.12 8.63
C LYS A 196 7.92 24.56 8.91
N LYS A 197 8.04 25.41 7.88
CA LYS A 197 7.65 26.82 7.93
C LYS A 197 6.13 26.98 7.83
N VAL A 198 5.62 28.12 8.33
CA VAL A 198 4.18 28.44 8.28
C VAL A 198 3.63 28.38 6.86
N ALA A 199 4.36 28.90 5.89
CA ALA A 199 3.92 28.94 4.49
C ALA A 199 3.70 27.55 3.89
N GLU A 200 4.51 26.53 4.28
CA GLU A 200 4.36 25.14 3.83
C GLU A 200 3.11 24.51 4.46
N LEU A 201 2.88 24.75 5.74
CA LEU A 201 1.71 24.23 6.45
C LEU A 201 0.41 24.89 5.96
N ASP A 202 0.43 26.20 5.70
CA ASP A 202 -0.71 26.93 5.16
C ASP A 202 -1.06 26.47 3.74
N LYS A 203 -0.07 26.29 2.87
CA LYS A 203 -0.26 25.75 1.52
C LYS A 203 -0.89 24.34 1.55
N ASP A 204 -0.42 23.47 2.44
CA ASP A 204 -1.01 22.13 2.61
C ASP A 204 -2.46 22.22 3.09
N LEU A 205 -2.73 23.08 4.07
CA LEU A 205 -4.07 23.31 4.63
C LEU A 205 -5.05 23.86 3.59
N GLN A 206 -4.64 24.82 2.78
CA GLN A 206 -5.44 25.36 1.68
C GLN A 206 -5.76 24.30 0.62
N SER A 207 -4.79 23.47 0.27
CA SER A 207 -4.99 22.33 -0.64
C SER A 207 -6.05 21.37 -0.10
N LEU A 208 -5.98 21.03 1.20
CA LEU A 208 -6.95 20.17 1.86
C LEU A 208 -8.35 20.76 1.87
N PHE A 209 -8.46 22.05 2.17
CA PHE A 209 -9.74 22.76 2.14
C PHE A 209 -10.33 22.83 0.73
N ASN A 210 -9.52 23.04 -0.29
CA ASN A 210 -9.97 23.00 -1.69
C ASN A 210 -10.50 21.61 -2.07
N ARG A 211 -9.85 20.52 -1.63
CA ARG A 211 -10.35 19.15 -1.82
C ARG A 211 -11.71 18.94 -1.15
N TRP A 212 -11.90 19.47 0.06
CA TRP A 212 -13.19 19.48 0.75
C TRP A 212 -14.27 20.19 -0.08
N VAL A 213 -14.01 21.39 -0.57
CA VAL A 213 -14.94 22.16 -1.41
C VAL A 213 -15.29 21.40 -2.69
N LEU A 214 -14.32 20.80 -3.36
CA LEU A 214 -14.55 19.99 -4.57
C LEU A 214 -15.41 18.76 -4.27
N MET A 215 -15.20 18.10 -3.16
CA MET A 215 -16.04 17.00 -2.69
C MET A 215 -17.49 17.46 -2.48
N CYS A 216 -17.69 18.58 -1.80
CA CYS A 216 -19.03 19.12 -1.55
C CYS A 216 -19.79 19.46 -2.86
N ARG A 217 -19.09 20.02 -3.84
CA ARG A 217 -19.66 20.27 -5.19
C ARG A 217 -20.07 18.97 -5.90
N LYS A 218 -19.30 17.91 -5.72
CA LYS A 218 -19.68 16.59 -6.25
C LYS A 218 -20.91 16.03 -5.55
N ILE A 219 -21.00 16.15 -4.21
CA ILE A 219 -22.15 15.69 -3.42
C ILE A 219 -23.46 16.32 -3.93
N GLN A 220 -23.47 17.59 -4.30
CA GLN A 220 -24.67 18.28 -4.83
C GLN A 220 -25.24 17.64 -6.09
N LYS A 221 -24.41 17.00 -6.91
CA LYS A 221 -24.78 16.41 -8.20
C LYS A 221 -24.76 14.89 -8.19
N ALA A 222 -24.41 14.29 -7.05
CA ALA A 222 -24.15 12.87 -6.97
C ALA A 222 -25.42 12.02 -6.89
N VAL A 223 -25.38 10.88 -7.56
CA VAL A 223 -26.37 9.79 -7.45
C VAL A 223 -25.83 8.73 -6.49
N TYR A 224 -26.70 8.10 -5.74
CA TYR A 224 -26.31 7.06 -4.76
C TYR A 224 -26.19 5.67 -5.42
N PRO A 225 -25.15 4.90 -5.16
CA PRO A 225 -23.90 5.26 -4.47
C PRO A 225 -22.94 5.97 -5.43
N SER A 226 -22.10 6.89 -4.93
CA SER A 226 -21.04 7.50 -5.75
C SER A 226 -19.79 7.86 -4.97
N LYS A 227 -18.63 7.77 -5.62
CA LYS A 227 -17.34 8.21 -5.11
C LYS A 227 -17.25 9.73 -5.26
N VAL A 228 -17.34 10.45 -4.14
CA VAL A 228 -17.31 11.92 -4.12
C VAL A 228 -15.90 12.48 -3.92
N MET A 229 -15.01 11.71 -3.31
CA MET A 229 -13.58 12.02 -3.23
C MET A 229 -12.79 10.73 -3.37
N SER A 230 -11.81 10.74 -4.26
CA SER A 230 -10.75 9.74 -4.23
C SER A 230 -9.62 10.23 -3.33
N GLU A 231 -9.03 9.37 -2.53
CA GLU A 231 -7.68 9.65 -2.07
C GLU A 231 -6.84 9.95 -3.33
N VAL A 232 -6.00 10.97 -3.28
CA VAL A 232 -5.12 11.35 -4.42
C VAL A 232 -4.59 10.08 -5.07
N ASN A 233 -4.51 10.05 -6.43
CA ASN A 233 -4.01 8.88 -7.19
C ASN A 233 -3.14 8.01 -6.31
N ARG A 234 -3.42 6.72 -6.20
CA ARG A 234 -2.71 5.81 -5.27
C ARG A 234 -1.20 6.04 -5.29
N THR A 235 -0.66 6.30 -6.46
CA THR A 235 0.73 6.78 -6.68
C THR A 235 1.06 8.02 -5.86
N GLY A 236 0.20 9.03 -5.86
CA GLY A 236 0.39 10.24 -5.05
C GLY A 236 0.30 9.99 -3.55
N ALA A 237 -0.55 9.06 -3.12
CA ALA A 237 -0.65 8.68 -1.72
C ALA A 237 0.62 7.94 -1.25
N ILE A 238 1.15 7.03 -2.08
CA ILE A 238 2.43 6.35 -1.80
C ILE A 238 3.57 7.37 -1.76
N LEU A 239 3.67 8.25 -2.74
CA LEU A 239 4.69 9.31 -2.74
C LEU A 239 4.56 10.21 -1.53
N ARG A 240 3.35 10.70 -1.20
CA ARG A 240 3.10 11.52 -0.01
C ARG A 240 3.58 10.87 1.27
N ASP A 241 3.39 9.55 1.39
CA ASP A 241 3.70 8.82 2.60
C ASP A 241 5.16 8.34 2.64
N LEU A 242 5.77 8.07 1.48
CA LEU A 242 7.16 7.61 1.37
C LEU A 242 8.15 8.76 1.27
N PHE A 243 7.81 9.80 0.50
CA PHE A 243 8.74 10.84 0.09
C PHE A 243 9.21 11.71 1.26
N ASN A 244 10.50 11.77 1.46
CA ASN A 244 11.17 12.62 2.45
C ASN A 244 12.51 13.15 1.91
N ASP A 245 13.23 13.90 2.72
CA ASP A 245 14.48 14.55 2.30
C ASP A 245 15.63 13.59 1.99
N THR A 246 15.52 12.31 2.36
CA THR A 246 16.54 11.27 2.09
C THR A 246 16.44 10.64 0.69
N PHE A 247 15.42 11.02 -0.11
CA PHE A 247 15.28 10.50 -1.47
C PHE A 247 16.27 11.14 -2.43
N THR A 248 16.98 10.29 -3.18
CA THR A 248 17.99 10.66 -4.17
C THR A 248 17.57 10.37 -5.60
N GLY A 249 16.57 9.50 -5.81
CA GLY A 249 16.07 9.14 -7.14
C GLY A 249 14.64 8.60 -7.13
N ILE A 250 13.88 8.96 -8.18
CA ILE A 250 12.59 8.35 -8.51
C ILE A 250 12.65 7.99 -9.99
N HIS A 251 12.65 6.70 -10.29
CA HIS A 251 12.78 6.18 -11.65
C HIS A 251 11.45 5.59 -12.12
N VAL A 252 10.97 6.01 -13.29
CA VAL A 252 9.64 5.63 -13.81
C VAL A 252 9.79 5.17 -15.26
N ASP A 253 9.21 4.04 -15.60
CA ASP A 253 9.29 3.45 -16.96
C ASP A 253 8.13 3.85 -17.89
N ASN A 254 7.17 4.63 -17.41
CA ASN A 254 6.02 5.09 -18.18
C ASN A 254 5.99 6.62 -18.26
N GLU A 255 5.85 7.18 -19.45
CA GLU A 255 5.91 8.62 -19.70
C GLU A 255 4.75 9.40 -19.07
N GLN A 256 3.53 8.87 -19.15
CA GLN A 256 2.36 9.53 -18.56
C GLN A 256 2.47 9.57 -17.02
N LEU A 257 2.91 8.47 -16.43
CA LEU A 257 3.11 8.36 -14.99
C LEU A 257 4.29 9.23 -14.52
N TYR A 258 5.36 9.32 -15.32
CA TYR A 258 6.47 10.23 -15.07
C TYR A 258 6.02 11.68 -14.99
N GLU A 259 5.22 12.17 -15.96
CA GLU A 259 4.72 13.55 -15.94
C GLU A 259 3.82 13.81 -14.71
N GLN A 260 2.97 12.86 -14.35
CA GLN A 260 2.13 12.97 -13.15
C GLN A 260 2.96 13.05 -11.87
N ILE A 261 3.97 12.20 -11.73
CA ILE A 261 4.87 12.16 -10.56
C ILE A 261 5.73 13.42 -10.51
N LYS A 262 6.27 13.85 -11.63
CA LYS A 262 7.08 15.06 -11.74
C LYS A 262 6.28 16.28 -11.30
N LYS A 263 5.07 16.45 -11.81
CA LYS A 263 4.17 17.53 -11.39
C LYS A 263 3.85 17.48 -9.91
N TYR A 264 3.57 16.27 -9.38
CA TYR A 264 3.32 16.11 -7.96
C TYR A 264 4.53 16.47 -7.09
N VAL A 265 5.74 16.02 -7.46
CA VAL A 265 6.98 16.36 -6.74
C VAL A 265 7.24 17.86 -6.83
N GLN A 266 7.01 18.49 -7.99
CA GLN A 266 7.12 19.93 -8.20
C GLN A 266 6.18 20.73 -7.28
N GLU A 267 4.98 20.22 -7.02
CA GLU A 267 4.02 20.84 -6.10
C GLU A 267 4.46 20.75 -4.63
N ILE A 268 5.07 19.62 -4.22
CA ILE A 268 5.37 19.33 -2.81
C ILE A 268 6.82 19.62 -2.40
N ALA A 269 7.77 19.56 -3.34
CA ALA A 269 9.20 19.77 -3.11
C ALA A 269 9.87 20.23 -4.42
N PRO A 270 9.67 21.50 -4.85
CA PRO A 270 10.18 22.01 -6.11
C PRO A 270 11.69 21.82 -6.28
N GLU A 271 12.43 21.92 -5.19
CA GLU A 271 13.89 21.74 -5.15
C GLU A 271 14.35 20.32 -5.48
N LYS A 272 13.43 19.35 -5.43
CA LYS A 272 13.70 17.92 -5.70
C LYS A 272 13.09 17.43 -7.02
N GLU A 273 12.57 18.29 -7.85
CA GLU A 273 12.01 17.90 -9.16
C GLU A 273 13.03 17.09 -10.00
N SER A 274 14.30 17.46 -9.95
CA SER A 274 15.38 16.86 -10.73
C SER A 274 15.67 15.38 -10.39
N ILE A 275 15.20 14.88 -9.23
CA ILE A 275 15.40 13.47 -8.88
C ILE A 275 14.42 12.54 -9.60
N VAL A 276 13.35 13.07 -10.20
CA VAL A 276 12.41 12.28 -11.01
C VAL A 276 12.99 12.06 -12.38
N LYS A 277 13.19 10.81 -12.76
CA LYS A 277 13.85 10.40 -14.00
C LYS A 277 12.97 9.44 -14.78
N LEU A 278 12.77 9.75 -16.06
CA LEU A 278 12.14 8.81 -16.99
C LEU A 278 13.16 7.75 -17.39
N TYR A 279 12.82 6.50 -17.15
CA TYR A 279 13.65 5.37 -17.55
C TYR A 279 13.32 4.92 -18.97
N ARG A 280 14.31 4.99 -19.86
CA ARG A 280 14.22 4.55 -21.25
C ARG A 280 15.35 3.59 -21.54
N SER A 281 15.09 2.30 -21.46
CA SER A 281 16.05 1.25 -21.79
C SER A 281 15.31 0.00 -22.26
N SER A 282 15.98 -0.86 -23.04
CA SER A 282 15.47 -2.18 -23.43
C SER A 282 15.43 -3.16 -22.24
N VAL A 283 16.30 -2.96 -21.24
CA VAL A 283 16.30 -3.78 -20.04
C VAL A 283 15.13 -3.34 -19.13
N PRO A 284 14.27 -4.26 -18.66
CA PRO A 284 13.20 -3.92 -17.74
C PRO A 284 13.72 -3.22 -16.48
N ILE A 285 12.97 -2.20 -15.99
CA ILE A 285 13.44 -1.37 -14.88
C ILE A 285 13.74 -2.16 -13.61
N PHE A 286 12.91 -3.14 -13.24
CA PHE A 286 13.12 -3.98 -12.04
C PHE A 286 14.32 -4.91 -12.20
N GLU A 287 14.63 -5.34 -13.41
CA GLU A 287 15.84 -6.12 -13.71
C GLU A 287 17.09 -5.25 -13.59
N LYS A 288 17.07 -4.04 -14.17
CA LYS A 288 18.17 -3.06 -14.10
C LYS A 288 18.58 -2.73 -12.68
N PHE A 289 17.60 -2.58 -11.77
CA PHE A 289 17.83 -2.30 -10.35
C PHE A 289 17.90 -3.56 -9.48
N HIS A 290 18.03 -4.75 -10.09
CA HIS A 290 18.14 -6.05 -9.42
C HIS A 290 16.97 -6.36 -8.45
N ILE A 291 15.80 -5.72 -8.65
CA ILE A 291 14.64 -5.87 -7.76
C ILE A 291 14.01 -7.25 -7.92
N GLU A 292 13.89 -7.76 -9.15
CA GLU A 292 13.29 -9.10 -9.37
C GLU A 292 14.06 -10.22 -8.67
N ARG A 293 15.40 -10.14 -8.70
CA ARG A 293 16.22 -11.09 -7.95
C ARG A 293 15.97 -10.98 -6.45
N GLN A 294 15.87 -9.75 -5.93
CA GLN A 294 15.61 -9.53 -4.51
C GLN A 294 14.19 -10.00 -4.12
N ILE A 295 13.19 -9.81 -4.97
CA ILE A 295 11.84 -10.37 -4.75
C ILE A 295 11.90 -11.90 -4.64
N LYS A 296 12.53 -12.58 -5.60
CA LYS A 296 12.64 -14.04 -5.62
C LYS A 296 13.31 -14.58 -4.35
N THR A 297 14.33 -13.91 -3.84
CA THR A 297 15.05 -14.34 -2.64
C THR A 297 14.36 -13.94 -1.34
N ALA A 298 13.59 -12.84 -1.34
CA ALA A 298 13.00 -12.28 -0.12
C ALA A 298 11.60 -12.83 0.19
N PHE A 299 10.86 -13.40 -0.78
CA PHE A 299 9.49 -13.89 -0.57
C PHE A 299 9.40 -15.42 -0.36
N GLY A 300 10.51 -16.12 -0.36
CA GLY A 300 10.56 -17.54 -0.02
C GLY A 300 10.20 -17.84 1.45
N ARG A 301 9.88 -19.10 1.75
CA ARG A 301 9.74 -19.60 3.13
C ARG A 301 11.05 -19.38 3.92
N THR A 302 12.18 -19.62 3.28
CA THR A 302 13.51 -19.40 3.84
C THR A 302 14.10 -18.12 3.29
N VAL A 303 14.59 -17.26 4.17
CA VAL A 303 15.23 -15.98 3.83
C VAL A 303 16.68 -16.01 4.28
N SER A 304 17.60 -16.00 3.34
CA SER A 304 19.04 -15.99 3.63
C SER A 304 19.50 -14.65 4.20
N MET A 305 20.35 -14.72 5.19
CA MET A 305 20.99 -13.58 5.85
C MET A 305 22.50 -13.59 5.62
N PRO A 306 23.19 -12.47 5.90
CA PRO A 306 24.66 -12.43 5.86
C PRO A 306 25.30 -13.54 6.70
N LYS A 307 26.48 -13.98 6.29
CA LYS A 307 27.30 -14.99 6.96
C LYS A 307 26.67 -16.40 7.04
N GLY A 308 25.69 -16.70 6.18
CA GLY A 308 25.10 -18.02 6.06
C GLY A 308 23.99 -18.34 7.07
N ALA A 309 23.59 -17.40 7.91
CA ALA A 309 22.39 -17.50 8.72
C ALA A 309 21.13 -17.35 7.87
N TYR A 310 19.97 -17.80 8.37
CA TYR A 310 18.71 -17.67 7.64
C TYR A 310 17.50 -17.64 8.58
N LEU A 311 16.40 -17.06 8.08
CA LEU A 311 15.09 -17.09 8.73
C LEU A 311 14.22 -18.14 8.05
N VAL A 312 13.38 -18.81 8.83
CA VAL A 312 12.23 -19.59 8.32
C VAL A 312 10.96 -18.85 8.72
N ILE A 313 10.16 -18.45 7.73
CA ILE A 313 8.93 -17.66 7.94
C ILE A 313 7.75 -18.54 7.54
N GLU A 314 6.87 -18.79 8.52
CA GLU A 314 5.66 -19.59 8.33
C GLU A 314 4.41 -18.81 8.70
N HIS A 315 3.34 -19.09 7.96
CA HIS A 315 2.03 -18.50 8.17
C HIS A 315 1.09 -19.58 8.68
N THR A 316 0.49 -19.35 9.82
CA THR A 316 -0.62 -20.15 10.34
C THR A 316 -1.93 -19.39 10.12
N GLU A 317 -3.06 -19.99 10.45
CA GLU A 317 -4.37 -19.32 10.36
C GLU A 317 -4.46 -18.08 11.25
N ALA A 318 -3.84 -18.10 12.42
CA ALA A 318 -3.99 -17.05 13.44
C ALA A 318 -2.77 -16.13 13.60
N LEU A 319 -1.57 -16.61 13.30
CA LEU A 319 -0.33 -15.89 13.58
C LEU A 319 0.79 -16.28 12.60
N HIS A 320 1.83 -15.45 12.58
CA HIS A 320 3.07 -15.73 11.85
C HIS A 320 4.13 -16.21 12.82
N VAL A 321 4.94 -17.17 12.40
CA VAL A 321 6.08 -17.67 13.17
C VAL A 321 7.35 -17.45 12.36
N ILE A 322 8.38 -16.94 13.02
CA ILE A 322 9.69 -16.70 12.43
C ILE A 322 10.73 -17.41 13.30
N ASP A 323 11.44 -18.36 12.72
CA ASP A 323 12.52 -19.10 13.35
C ASP A 323 13.86 -18.60 12.84
N VAL A 324 14.83 -18.37 13.75
CA VAL A 324 16.16 -17.83 13.46
C VAL A 324 17.19 -18.95 13.51
N ASN A 325 17.86 -19.18 12.39
CA ASN A 325 18.87 -20.22 12.26
C ASN A 325 20.25 -19.63 12.00
N SER A 326 21.25 -20.07 12.76
CA SER A 326 22.66 -19.64 12.60
C SER A 326 23.31 -20.18 11.32
N GLY A 327 22.79 -21.30 10.77
CA GLY A 327 23.40 -21.97 9.63
C GLY A 327 24.86 -22.30 9.87
N ASN A 328 25.73 -22.00 8.90
CA ASN A 328 27.18 -22.24 9.00
C ASN A 328 27.95 -21.11 9.71
N HIS A 329 27.26 -20.22 10.44
CA HIS A 329 27.88 -19.09 11.15
C HIS A 329 28.54 -19.52 12.46
N SER A 330 29.32 -20.59 12.46
CA SER A 330 30.14 -21.01 13.59
C SER A 330 31.59 -20.54 13.38
N ASN A 331 31.97 -19.41 13.98
CA ASN A 331 33.36 -19.05 14.10
C ASN A 331 34.00 -19.93 15.19
N LYS A 332 34.98 -20.72 14.81
CA LYS A 332 35.72 -21.63 15.71
C LYS A 332 36.40 -20.94 16.92
N ASN A 333 36.43 -19.59 16.93
CA ASN A 333 37.16 -18.80 17.93
C ASN A 333 36.26 -17.91 18.81
N ASN A 334 34.92 -17.87 18.60
CA ASN A 334 34.01 -17.04 19.39
C ASN A 334 33.21 -17.91 20.36
N ASP A 335 32.98 -17.36 21.56
CA ASP A 335 32.02 -17.90 22.52
C ASP A 335 30.63 -18.05 21.89
N GLN A 336 29.91 -19.12 22.24
CA GLN A 336 28.60 -19.45 21.74
C GLN A 336 27.61 -18.28 21.95
N GLU A 337 27.68 -17.63 23.10
CA GLU A 337 26.83 -16.50 23.48
C GLU A 337 27.03 -15.27 22.55
N THR A 338 28.29 -14.93 22.27
CA THR A 338 28.66 -13.84 21.36
C THR A 338 28.21 -14.11 19.93
N THR A 339 28.31 -15.36 19.49
CA THR A 339 27.84 -15.79 18.17
C THR A 339 26.33 -15.70 18.08
N ALA A 340 25.60 -16.18 19.11
CA ALA A 340 24.13 -16.08 19.18
C ALA A 340 23.66 -14.62 19.12
N LEU A 341 24.26 -13.72 19.91
CA LEU A 341 23.93 -12.29 19.86
C LEU A 341 24.16 -11.70 18.47
N SER A 342 25.32 -11.98 17.86
CA SER A 342 25.65 -11.46 16.52
C SER A 342 24.62 -11.89 15.46
N VAL A 343 24.21 -13.17 15.47
CA VAL A 343 23.19 -13.70 14.54
C VAL A 343 21.81 -13.09 14.83
N ASN A 344 21.43 -13.01 16.09
CA ASN A 344 20.15 -12.46 16.51
C ASN A 344 20.01 -10.97 16.14
N LEU A 345 21.05 -10.16 16.23
CA LEU A 345 21.03 -8.75 15.78
C LEU A 345 20.84 -8.64 14.27
N ILE A 346 21.54 -9.47 13.47
CA ILE A 346 21.35 -9.53 12.02
C ILE A 346 19.90 -9.98 11.70
N ALA A 347 19.40 -10.96 12.43
CA ALA A 347 18.03 -11.46 12.28
C ALA A 347 16.99 -10.39 12.62
N ALA A 348 17.19 -9.63 13.69
CA ALA A 348 16.28 -8.55 14.08
C ALA A 348 16.14 -7.47 12.98
N THR A 349 17.27 -7.05 12.38
CA THR A 349 17.26 -6.12 11.24
C THR A 349 16.52 -6.70 10.03
N GLU A 350 16.79 -7.99 9.71
CA GLU A 350 16.11 -8.64 8.58
C GLU A 350 14.61 -8.86 8.85
N ILE A 351 14.22 -9.25 10.06
CA ILE A 351 12.83 -9.42 10.48
C ILE A 351 12.07 -8.10 10.30
N ALA A 352 12.60 -6.99 10.83
CA ALA A 352 11.99 -5.68 10.67
C ALA A 352 11.80 -5.33 9.18
N ARG A 353 12.77 -5.68 8.32
CA ARG A 353 12.66 -5.51 6.86
C ARG A 353 11.58 -6.42 6.27
N GLN A 354 11.52 -7.70 6.64
CA GLN A 354 10.55 -8.67 6.13
C GLN A 354 9.11 -8.30 6.51
N LEU A 355 8.89 -7.81 7.72
CA LEU A 355 7.57 -7.34 8.16
C LEU A 355 7.06 -6.19 7.29
N ARG A 356 7.93 -5.25 6.90
CA ARG A 356 7.59 -4.14 5.99
C ARG A 356 7.43 -4.62 4.54
N LEU A 357 8.37 -5.43 4.05
CA LEU A 357 8.42 -5.88 2.67
C LEU A 357 7.22 -6.76 2.29
N ARG A 358 6.82 -7.67 3.16
CA ARG A 358 5.67 -8.56 2.96
C ARG A 358 4.35 -7.95 3.45
N ASP A 359 4.39 -6.81 4.13
CA ASP A 359 3.29 -6.17 4.84
C ASP A 359 2.60 -7.12 5.85
N MET A 360 3.41 -7.93 6.54
CA MET A 360 2.94 -8.88 7.54
C MET A 360 2.30 -8.15 8.71
N GLY A 361 1.08 -8.54 9.07
CA GLY A 361 0.34 -7.91 10.17
C GLY A 361 -0.45 -8.92 10.99
N GLY A 362 -0.80 -8.56 12.20
CA GLY A 362 -1.42 -9.44 13.19
C GLY A 362 -0.44 -9.78 14.30
N ILE A 363 -0.46 -11.02 14.74
CA ILE A 363 0.44 -11.53 15.79
C ILE A 363 1.61 -12.22 15.10
N ILE A 364 2.83 -11.83 15.45
CA ILE A 364 4.07 -12.42 14.97
C ILE A 364 4.85 -12.91 16.19
N VAL A 365 5.29 -14.16 16.16
CA VAL A 365 6.13 -14.76 17.18
C VAL A 365 7.49 -15.06 16.55
N VAL A 366 8.53 -14.56 17.16
CA VAL A 366 9.92 -14.77 16.72
C VAL A 366 10.63 -15.63 17.74
N ASP A 367 11.22 -16.71 17.24
CA ASP A 367 12.07 -17.61 17.99
C ASP A 367 13.54 -17.26 17.65
N PHE A 368 14.18 -16.54 18.55
CA PHE A 368 15.59 -16.17 18.43
C PHE A 368 16.48 -17.25 19.03
N ILE A 369 17.73 -17.29 18.59
CA ILE A 369 18.72 -18.21 19.18
C ILE A 369 18.84 -17.88 20.66
N ASP A 370 18.77 -18.94 21.49
CA ASP A 370 18.84 -18.83 22.94
C ASP A 370 20.11 -18.11 23.43
N MET A 371 19.92 -17.20 24.39
CA MET A 371 20.97 -16.45 25.06
C MET A 371 20.79 -16.54 26.58
N ALA A 372 21.82 -16.97 27.29
CA ALA A 372 21.80 -17.07 28.75
C ALA A 372 21.89 -15.69 29.40
N ASN A 373 22.69 -14.78 28.82
CA ASN A 373 22.93 -13.45 29.38
C ASN A 373 21.71 -12.52 29.21
N SER A 374 21.24 -11.96 30.31
CA SER A 374 20.12 -11.01 30.34
C SER A 374 20.42 -9.70 29.60
N ASP A 375 21.68 -9.24 29.64
CA ASP A 375 22.09 -8.01 28.98
C ASP A 375 22.05 -8.18 27.45
N ASN A 376 22.47 -9.35 26.93
CA ASN A 376 22.39 -9.69 25.53
C ASN A 376 20.93 -9.73 25.05
N ARG A 377 20.01 -10.30 25.84
CA ARG A 377 18.58 -10.28 25.54
C ARG A 377 18.01 -8.86 25.50
N ARG A 378 18.48 -7.98 26.38
CA ARG A 378 18.10 -6.57 26.39
C ARG A 378 18.64 -5.84 25.16
N ILE A 379 19.91 -6.04 24.80
CA ILE A 379 20.52 -5.47 23.60
C ILE A 379 19.73 -5.89 22.35
N LEU A 380 19.38 -7.16 22.22
CA LEU A 380 18.56 -7.66 21.12
C LEU A 380 17.18 -6.97 21.06
N PHE A 381 16.51 -6.86 22.21
CA PHE A 381 15.19 -6.23 22.30
C PHE A 381 15.24 -4.75 21.91
N ASP A 382 16.23 -4.00 22.41
CA ASP A 382 16.41 -2.58 22.11
C ASP A 382 16.75 -2.41 20.62
N HIS A 383 17.63 -3.26 20.05
CA HIS A 383 17.95 -3.23 18.62
C HIS A 383 16.72 -3.50 17.74
N LEU A 384 15.93 -4.53 18.04
CA LEU A 384 14.69 -4.82 17.30
C LEU A 384 13.69 -3.66 17.38
N ARG A 385 13.57 -3.02 18.53
CA ARG A 385 12.70 -1.85 18.72
C ARG A 385 13.16 -0.68 17.84
N ASP A 386 14.47 -0.43 17.79
CA ASP A 386 15.04 0.66 17.00
C ASP A 386 14.88 0.40 15.49
N GLU A 387 15.09 -0.83 15.00
CA GLU A 387 14.83 -1.23 13.61
C GLU A 387 13.35 -1.11 13.22
N MET A 388 12.45 -1.38 14.16
CA MET A 388 11.01 -1.24 13.95
C MET A 388 10.50 0.21 14.08
N ALA A 389 11.29 1.14 14.63
CA ALA A 389 10.87 2.54 14.78
C ALA A 389 10.56 3.22 13.44
N GLU A 390 11.20 2.78 12.35
CA GLU A 390 10.91 3.25 10.99
C GLU A 390 9.61 2.70 10.39
N ASP A 391 9.05 1.63 10.97
CA ASP A 391 7.79 1.07 10.48
C ASP A 391 6.63 2.04 10.73
N ARG A 392 5.87 2.31 9.67
CA ARG A 392 4.72 3.22 9.71
C ARG A 392 3.48 2.58 10.30
N ALA A 393 3.36 1.25 10.20
CA ALA A 393 2.27 0.52 10.82
C ALA A 393 2.38 0.58 12.35
N LYS A 394 1.26 0.77 13.04
CA LYS A 394 1.24 0.70 14.50
C LYS A 394 1.63 -0.70 14.93
N HIS A 395 2.63 -0.78 15.78
CA HIS A 395 3.12 -2.05 16.31
C HIS A 395 3.45 -1.94 17.80
N LYS A 396 3.50 -3.08 18.45
CA LYS A 396 3.94 -3.23 19.83
C LYS A 396 4.82 -4.48 19.91
N ILE A 397 5.98 -4.33 20.51
CA ILE A 397 6.94 -5.41 20.75
C ILE A 397 6.93 -5.70 22.24
N LEU A 398 6.76 -6.94 22.61
CA LEU A 398 6.86 -7.37 24.01
C LEU A 398 8.30 -7.81 24.32
N PRO A 399 8.81 -7.58 25.53
CA PRO A 399 10.10 -8.09 25.94
C PRO A 399 10.20 -9.62 25.76
N PRO A 400 11.41 -10.18 25.60
CA PRO A 400 11.59 -11.62 25.48
C PRO A 400 10.90 -12.37 26.64
N SER A 401 10.19 -13.43 26.31
CA SER A 401 9.59 -14.33 27.29
C SER A 401 10.67 -15.10 28.04
N LYS A 402 10.28 -15.86 29.07
CA LYS A 402 11.21 -16.78 29.78
C LYS A 402 11.83 -17.85 28.87
N PHE A 403 11.17 -18.12 27.73
CA PHE A 403 11.62 -19.08 26.71
C PHE A 403 12.32 -18.41 25.52
N GLY A 404 12.77 -17.16 25.63
CA GLY A 404 13.49 -16.47 24.55
C GLY A 404 12.59 -15.89 23.43
N LEU A 405 11.30 -16.22 23.40
CA LEU A 405 10.39 -15.77 22.35
C LEU A 405 10.08 -14.27 22.44
N ILE A 406 10.13 -13.57 21.31
CA ILE A 406 9.68 -12.18 21.17
C ILE A 406 8.35 -12.16 20.42
N GLN A 407 7.36 -11.48 21.00
CA GLN A 407 6.05 -11.29 20.39
C GLN A 407 5.92 -9.87 19.84
N ILE A 408 5.47 -9.78 18.59
CA ILE A 408 5.19 -8.51 17.90
C ILE A 408 3.73 -8.50 17.50
N THR A 409 3.03 -7.41 17.82
CA THR A 409 1.70 -7.14 17.27
C THR A 409 1.83 -5.99 16.29
N ARG A 410 1.47 -6.20 15.02
CA ARG A 410 1.54 -5.18 13.97
C ARG A 410 0.17 -4.99 13.33
N GLN A 411 -0.26 -3.74 13.16
CA GLN A 411 -1.54 -3.43 12.53
C GLN A 411 -1.49 -3.85 11.05
N ARG A 412 -2.51 -4.59 10.59
CA ARG A 412 -2.72 -4.87 9.16
C ARG A 412 -3.20 -3.60 8.49
N VAL A 413 -2.34 -2.97 7.70
CA VAL A 413 -2.65 -1.75 6.94
C VAL A 413 -3.16 -2.10 5.55
N ARG A 414 -2.57 -3.14 4.93
CA ARG A 414 -2.88 -3.65 3.60
C ARG A 414 -3.02 -5.17 3.64
N GLN A 415 -3.41 -5.74 2.51
CA GLN A 415 -3.31 -7.18 2.31
C GLN A 415 -1.84 -7.57 2.25
N GLU A 416 -1.49 -8.65 2.93
CA GLU A 416 -0.14 -9.21 2.90
C GLU A 416 0.26 -9.58 1.47
N LEU A 417 1.48 -9.19 1.07
CA LEU A 417 2.04 -9.55 -0.21
C LEU A 417 2.54 -11.00 -0.15
N ASN A 418 1.74 -11.90 -0.71
CA ASN A 418 2.12 -13.30 -0.86
C ASN A 418 2.50 -13.55 -2.33
N ILE A 419 3.77 -13.35 -2.65
CA ILE A 419 4.31 -13.64 -3.99
C ILE A 419 4.76 -15.08 -3.98
N LYS A 420 3.97 -15.97 -4.59
CA LYS A 420 4.39 -17.33 -4.83
C LYS A 420 5.50 -17.32 -5.87
N THR A 421 6.73 -17.53 -5.43
CA THR A 421 7.91 -17.58 -6.30
C THR A 421 8.09 -18.94 -6.96
N LYS A 422 7.41 -19.96 -6.42
CA LYS A 422 7.44 -21.33 -6.92
C LYS A 422 6.06 -21.97 -6.82
N GLU A 423 5.72 -22.80 -7.76
CA GLU A 423 4.50 -23.61 -7.80
C GLU A 423 4.85 -25.09 -8.08
N GLU A 424 3.98 -26.02 -7.70
CA GLU A 424 4.13 -27.43 -8.06
C GLU A 424 4.10 -27.59 -9.58
N ASN A 425 5.04 -28.35 -10.12
CA ASN A 425 5.10 -28.62 -11.54
C ASN A 425 4.05 -29.70 -11.91
N PRO A 426 2.99 -29.38 -12.64
CA PRO A 426 1.94 -30.34 -12.96
C PRO A 426 2.39 -31.45 -13.90
N SER A 427 3.57 -31.32 -14.51
CA SER A 427 4.08 -32.28 -15.50
C SER A 427 5.29 -33.09 -15.02
N LYS A 428 5.92 -32.69 -13.91
CA LYS A 428 7.14 -33.33 -13.35
C LYS A 428 7.20 -33.08 -11.84
N GLU A 429 7.91 -33.93 -11.11
CA GLU A 429 8.26 -33.65 -9.72
C GLU A 429 9.16 -32.38 -9.64
N GLY A 430 8.81 -31.47 -8.76
CA GLY A 430 9.52 -30.21 -8.51
C GLY A 430 8.65 -28.97 -8.61
N GLU A 431 9.19 -27.84 -8.20
CA GLU A 431 8.52 -26.53 -8.21
C GLU A 431 8.94 -25.71 -9.43
N ILE A 432 8.01 -24.94 -9.98
CA ILE A 432 8.22 -24.04 -11.13
C ILE A 432 7.81 -22.61 -10.79
N GLU A 433 8.24 -21.65 -11.59
CA GLU A 433 7.80 -20.25 -11.46
C GLU A 433 6.27 -20.13 -11.64
N ALA A 434 5.64 -19.24 -10.88
CA ALA A 434 4.21 -19.00 -11.01
C ALA A 434 3.84 -18.52 -12.43
N PRO A 435 2.79 -19.09 -13.08
CA PRO A 435 2.41 -18.74 -14.44
C PRO A 435 2.18 -17.24 -14.68
N ILE A 436 1.77 -16.50 -13.65
CA ILE A 436 1.54 -15.05 -13.74
C ILE A 436 2.84 -14.27 -14.01
N VAL A 437 3.96 -14.73 -13.47
CA VAL A 437 5.28 -14.10 -13.71
C VAL A 437 5.70 -14.29 -15.17
N LEU A 438 5.32 -15.43 -15.75
CA LEU A 438 5.60 -15.72 -17.15
C LEU A 438 4.86 -14.78 -18.10
N ILE A 439 3.62 -14.43 -17.80
CA ILE A 439 2.82 -13.52 -18.63
C ILE A 439 3.49 -12.15 -18.72
N ASP A 440 4.06 -11.67 -17.62
CA ASP A 440 4.80 -10.41 -17.60
C ASP A 440 6.09 -10.51 -18.44
N LYS A 441 6.81 -11.64 -18.39
CA LYS A 441 7.97 -11.90 -19.26
C LYS A 441 7.58 -11.90 -20.74
N ILE A 442 6.49 -12.58 -21.08
CA ILE A 442 5.96 -12.60 -22.46
C ILE A 442 5.61 -11.17 -22.94
N ASN A 443 4.98 -10.37 -22.08
CA ASN A 443 4.65 -8.98 -22.41
C ASN A 443 5.90 -8.13 -22.68
N ILE A 444 6.91 -8.25 -21.84
CA ILE A 444 8.16 -7.50 -21.94
C ILE A 444 8.91 -7.88 -23.23
N GLU A 445 9.04 -9.17 -23.48
CA GLU A 445 9.73 -9.68 -24.68
C GLU A 445 8.99 -9.28 -25.97
N LEU A 446 7.65 -9.36 -25.99
CA LEU A 446 6.85 -8.88 -27.11
C LEU A 446 7.04 -7.39 -27.35
N GLU A 447 7.10 -6.60 -26.29
CA GLU A 447 7.31 -5.15 -26.39
C GLU A 447 8.70 -4.81 -26.94
N SER A 448 9.75 -5.55 -26.55
CA SER A 448 11.10 -5.42 -27.10
C SER A 448 11.11 -5.72 -28.60
N ILE A 449 10.55 -6.86 -29.01
CA ILE A 449 10.47 -7.27 -30.42
C ILE A 449 9.76 -6.20 -31.28
N ILE A 450 8.73 -5.56 -30.73
CA ILE A 450 7.98 -4.53 -31.47
C ILE A 450 8.70 -3.19 -31.48
N LYS A 451 9.35 -2.77 -30.38
CA LYS A 451 10.05 -1.47 -30.27
C LYS A 451 11.35 -1.41 -31.06
N GLU A 452 12.09 -2.49 -31.12
CA GLU A 452 13.37 -2.54 -31.86
C GLU A 452 13.17 -2.46 -33.36
N ASP A 453 11.93 -2.44 -33.86
CA ASP A 453 11.52 -2.44 -35.27
C ASP A 453 12.21 -3.58 -36.08
N ALA A 454 12.74 -4.56 -35.32
CA ALA A 454 13.57 -5.64 -35.85
C ALA A 454 12.79 -6.54 -36.82
N TYR A 455 11.46 -6.57 -36.70
CA TYR A 455 10.61 -7.39 -37.54
C TYR A 455 9.25 -6.75 -37.82
N LYS A 456 9.04 -6.34 -39.08
CA LYS A 456 7.76 -5.77 -39.57
C LYS A 456 6.70 -6.81 -39.94
N GLY A 457 7.05 -8.10 -39.93
CA GLY A 457 6.19 -9.20 -40.32
C GLY A 457 5.21 -9.65 -39.24
N ARG A 458 4.51 -10.77 -39.47
CA ARG A 458 3.58 -11.37 -38.52
C ARG A 458 4.32 -12.13 -37.42
N ILE A 459 4.12 -11.71 -36.17
CA ILE A 459 4.69 -12.37 -34.99
C ILE A 459 3.81 -13.56 -34.60
N VAL A 460 4.43 -14.69 -34.34
CA VAL A 460 3.79 -15.92 -33.88
C VAL A 460 4.35 -16.28 -32.51
N LEU A 461 3.48 -16.41 -31.52
CA LEU A 461 3.83 -16.92 -30.21
C LEU A 461 3.45 -18.42 -30.16
N ASN A 462 4.45 -19.29 -30.10
CA ASN A 462 4.25 -20.69 -29.77
C ASN A 462 4.35 -20.85 -28.25
N ALA A 463 3.39 -21.48 -27.63
CA ALA A 463 3.37 -21.65 -26.18
C ALA A 463 2.70 -22.95 -25.78
N HIS A 464 3.00 -23.45 -24.57
CA HIS A 464 2.28 -24.59 -24.00
C HIS A 464 0.75 -24.32 -24.02
N PRO A 465 -0.13 -25.33 -24.24
CA PRO A 465 -1.57 -25.15 -24.37
C PRO A 465 -2.23 -24.36 -23.23
N PHE A 466 -1.77 -24.55 -22.00
CA PHE A 466 -2.24 -23.79 -20.84
C PHE A 466 -2.02 -22.27 -20.99
N ILE A 467 -0.82 -21.87 -21.41
CA ILE A 467 -0.46 -20.46 -21.61
C ILE A 467 -1.28 -19.89 -22.78
N ALA A 468 -1.36 -20.62 -23.89
CA ALA A 468 -2.12 -20.23 -25.07
C ALA A 468 -3.60 -19.99 -24.72
N ALA A 469 -4.21 -20.89 -23.93
CA ALA A 469 -5.58 -20.77 -23.43
C ALA A 469 -5.75 -19.53 -22.54
N TYR A 470 -4.83 -19.29 -21.63
CA TYR A 470 -4.87 -18.13 -20.73
C TYR A 470 -4.79 -16.80 -21.49
N LEU A 471 -3.87 -16.68 -22.45
CA LEU A 471 -3.68 -15.48 -23.26
C LEU A 471 -4.88 -15.18 -24.18
N THR A 472 -5.64 -16.20 -24.56
CA THR A 472 -6.79 -16.08 -25.47
C THR A 472 -8.14 -16.10 -24.79
N LYS A 473 -8.22 -16.39 -23.48
CA LYS A 473 -9.46 -16.46 -22.70
C LYS A 473 -10.21 -15.13 -22.72
N GLY A 474 -11.48 -15.16 -23.16
CA GLY A 474 -12.35 -13.98 -23.23
C GLY A 474 -12.09 -13.13 -24.47
N PHE A 475 -12.97 -13.14 -25.46
CA PHE A 475 -12.75 -12.54 -26.78
C PHE A 475 -12.28 -11.07 -26.72
N LEU A 476 -13.06 -10.16 -26.14
CA LEU A 476 -12.73 -8.74 -26.03
C LEU A 476 -11.85 -8.38 -24.83
N ASN A 477 -11.80 -9.24 -23.80
CA ASN A 477 -11.01 -9.03 -22.60
C ASN A 477 -9.72 -9.86 -22.58
N SER A 478 -9.42 -10.59 -23.66
CA SER A 478 -8.20 -11.41 -23.73
C SER A 478 -6.94 -10.56 -23.75
N ILE A 479 -5.85 -11.08 -23.20
CA ILE A 479 -4.53 -10.44 -23.25
C ILE A 479 -4.12 -10.19 -24.70
N ARG A 480 -4.37 -11.16 -25.60
CA ARG A 480 -4.15 -11.02 -27.03
C ARG A 480 -4.89 -9.82 -27.64
N PHE A 481 -6.14 -9.56 -27.25
CA PHE A 481 -6.89 -8.42 -27.75
C PHE A 481 -6.36 -7.09 -27.18
N LYS A 482 -5.90 -7.07 -25.93
CA LYS A 482 -5.21 -5.92 -25.33
C LYS A 482 -3.91 -5.59 -26.10
N TRP A 483 -3.13 -6.60 -26.50
CA TRP A 483 -1.97 -6.41 -27.36
C TRP A 483 -2.35 -5.79 -28.72
N PHE A 484 -3.42 -6.28 -29.34
CA PHE A 484 -3.90 -5.71 -30.61
C PHE A 484 -4.26 -4.23 -30.45
N LEU A 485 -4.97 -3.85 -29.37
CA LEU A 485 -5.30 -2.45 -29.11
C LEU A 485 -4.05 -1.58 -28.88
N LYS A 486 -3.07 -2.10 -28.13
CA LYS A 486 -1.84 -1.38 -27.76
C LYS A 486 -0.89 -1.23 -28.95
N TYR A 487 -0.62 -2.33 -29.65
CA TYR A 487 0.42 -2.38 -30.67
C TYR A 487 -0.10 -2.30 -32.12
N LYS A 488 -1.43 -2.32 -32.31
CA LYS A 488 -2.10 -2.37 -33.63
C LYS A 488 -1.64 -3.57 -34.49
N ARG A 489 -1.11 -4.61 -33.83
CA ARG A 489 -0.63 -5.84 -34.45
C ARG A 489 -1.33 -7.05 -33.85
N TRP A 490 -1.80 -7.97 -34.72
CA TRP A 490 -2.42 -9.20 -34.28
C TRP A 490 -1.37 -10.28 -34.07
N ILE A 491 -1.16 -10.70 -32.82
CA ILE A 491 -0.22 -11.76 -32.48
C ILE A 491 -0.92 -13.11 -32.63
N LYS A 492 -0.38 -13.98 -33.49
CA LYS A 492 -0.90 -15.34 -33.63
C LYS A 492 -0.36 -16.21 -32.51
N ILE A 493 -1.25 -16.82 -31.71
CA ILE A 493 -0.87 -17.72 -30.62
C ILE A 493 -1.16 -19.13 -31.05
N LEU A 494 -0.14 -19.99 -31.02
CA LEU A 494 -0.23 -21.40 -31.42
C LEU A 494 0.10 -22.29 -30.21
N PRO A 495 -0.85 -23.13 -29.75
CA PRO A 495 -0.56 -24.12 -28.73
C PRO A 495 0.39 -25.18 -29.28
N ARG A 496 1.33 -25.63 -28.45
CA ARG A 496 2.32 -26.68 -28.76
C ARG A 496 2.37 -27.70 -27.64
N ASP A 497 1.81 -28.88 -27.85
CA ASP A 497 1.75 -29.96 -26.85
C ASP A 497 3.14 -30.52 -26.51
N ALA A 498 4.12 -30.32 -27.41
CA ALA A 498 5.51 -30.73 -27.17
C ALA A 498 6.29 -29.80 -26.25
N TYR A 499 5.71 -28.63 -25.89
CA TYR A 499 6.37 -27.67 -25.02
C TYR A 499 6.18 -28.05 -23.55
N SER A 500 7.21 -27.78 -22.74
CA SER A 500 7.11 -27.89 -21.28
C SER A 500 6.09 -26.90 -20.74
N TYR A 501 5.55 -27.13 -19.53
CA TYR A 501 4.40 -26.43 -18.96
C TYR A 501 4.45 -24.89 -19.04
N LEU A 502 5.62 -24.26 -18.86
CA LEU A 502 5.79 -22.81 -18.97
C LEU A 502 6.64 -22.37 -20.18
N GLU A 503 6.83 -23.26 -21.14
CA GLU A 503 7.64 -22.96 -22.32
C GLU A 503 6.85 -22.14 -23.35
N TYR A 504 7.51 -21.10 -23.87
CA TYR A 504 7.02 -20.31 -24.98
C TYR A 504 8.19 -19.83 -25.83
N ARG A 505 7.93 -19.47 -27.09
CA ARG A 505 8.92 -18.91 -28.02
C ARG A 505 8.24 -18.01 -29.03
N PHE A 506 8.81 -16.81 -29.24
CA PHE A 506 8.42 -15.96 -30.34
C PHE A 506 9.13 -16.40 -31.63
N LYS A 507 8.36 -16.39 -32.71
CA LYS A 507 8.86 -16.75 -34.04
C LYS A 507 8.28 -15.85 -35.12
N THR A 508 8.99 -15.73 -36.25
CA THR A 508 8.44 -15.17 -37.46
C THR A 508 7.34 -16.08 -38.03
N ASN A 509 6.59 -15.60 -39.01
CA ASN A 509 5.62 -16.43 -39.72
C ASN A 509 6.27 -17.61 -40.48
N GLU A 510 7.56 -17.49 -40.80
CA GLU A 510 8.36 -18.52 -41.46
C GLU A 510 9.01 -19.51 -40.48
N GLY A 511 8.81 -19.30 -39.16
CA GLY A 511 9.27 -20.23 -38.12
C GLY A 511 10.65 -19.90 -37.54
N THR A 512 11.31 -18.82 -37.97
CA THR A 512 12.59 -18.36 -37.41
C THR A 512 12.37 -17.77 -36.01
N PRO A 513 13.19 -18.06 -34.99
CA PRO A 513 13.11 -17.40 -33.67
C PRO A 513 13.30 -15.88 -33.79
N LEU A 514 12.56 -15.14 -33.00
CA LEU A 514 12.65 -13.68 -32.84
C LEU A 514 13.37 -13.34 -31.55
#